data_8d533c946740ed14bc1e520c319747dc
#
_entry.id   8d533c946740ed14bc1e520c319747dc
#
_cell.length_a   1.000
_cell.length_b   1.000
_cell.length_c   1.000
_cell.angle_alpha   90.00
_cell.angle_beta   90.00
_cell.angle_gamma   90.00
#
_symmetry.space_group_name_H-M   'P 1'
#
loop_
_entity.id
_entity.type
_entity.pdbx_description
1 polymer ?
#
loop_
_entity_poly.entity_id
_entity_poly.type
_entity_poly.pdbx_seq_one_letter_code
_entity_poly.pdbx_strand_id
1 'polypeptide(L)'
;MAHVKNAIGIKKKIAGFVAILIGFVSYGLTPAFALDERVIDVVEVTWGGAPAIRGDAKVVAEVIDKEVNADWKKYTTMVGDDGARTVSFKTGKVLDKPITLVSKMACTGFPASEFMNSIRPEAYRRLGISDYSNRYLVVLSPRAGCIWSGRAQLGSPKSKSGTVIMHDSESSFVIAHELGHTFGLGHSNF
;
A
#
# COMPACT_ATOMS: atom_id res chain seq x y z
N MET A 1 42.74 -81.66 -18.07
CA MET A 1 43.13 -81.27 -16.72
C MET A 1 43.64 -79.85 -16.73
N ALA A 2 42.92 -78.88 -16.20
CA ALA A 2 43.50 -77.67 -15.73
C ALA A 2 42.42 -76.74 -15.26
N HIS A 3 42.58 -76.28 -14.09
CA HIS A 3 41.63 -75.56 -13.26
C HIS A 3 41.33 -74.14 -13.74
N VAL A 4 40.02 -73.80 -13.76
CA VAL A 4 39.56 -72.43 -13.78
C VAL A 4 39.38 -71.99 -12.32
N LYS A 5 40.06 -70.94 -11.89
CA LYS A 5 39.83 -70.29 -10.59
C LYS A 5 39.16 -68.95 -10.78
N ASN A 6 38.04 -68.90 -10.22
CA ASN A 6 37.23 -67.77 -9.73
C ASN A 6 37.90 -66.40 -9.64
N ALA A 7 37.24 -65.42 -10.25
CA ALA A 7 37.31 -64.01 -9.87
C ALA A 7 35.91 -63.59 -9.39
N ILE A 8 35.73 -63.62 -8.08
CA ILE A 8 34.55 -63.12 -7.39
C ILE A 8 34.86 -61.72 -6.80
N GLY A 9 34.03 -60.75 -7.17
CA GLY A 9 33.61 -59.77 -6.23
C GLY A 9 34.46 -58.55 -5.97
N ILE A 10 34.26 -57.46 -6.67
CA ILE A 10 34.34 -56.10 -6.13
C ILE A 10 33.44 -55.21 -7.03
N LYS A 11 32.15 -55.26 -6.83
CA LYS A 11 31.21 -54.27 -7.42
C LYS A 11 29.98 -54.04 -6.57
N LYS A 12 30.13 -53.80 -5.27
CA LYS A 12 28.97 -53.41 -4.41
C LYS A 12 29.43 -52.59 -3.19
N LYS A 13 30.06 -51.45 -3.40
CA LYS A 13 30.27 -50.49 -2.28
C LYS A 13 30.40 -49.00 -2.69
N ILE A 14 29.96 -48.61 -3.87
CA ILE A 14 30.00 -47.16 -4.25
C ILE A 14 28.61 -46.54 -4.38
N ALA A 15 27.53 -47.32 -4.22
CA ALA A 15 26.14 -46.74 -4.35
C ALA A 15 25.58 -46.15 -3.04
N GLY A 16 26.30 -46.23 -1.94
CA GLY A 16 25.79 -45.80 -0.62
C GLY A 16 26.17 -44.38 -0.17
N PHE A 17 27.09 -43.70 -0.89
CA PHE A 17 27.67 -42.43 -0.40
C PHE A 17 27.17 -41.18 -1.14
N VAL A 18 26.43 -41.31 -2.23
CA VAL A 18 25.90 -40.17 -3.01
C VAL A 18 24.52 -39.72 -2.54
N ALA A 19 23.79 -40.58 -1.81
CA ALA A 19 22.43 -40.27 -1.35
C ALA A 19 22.34 -39.37 -0.09
N ILE A 20 23.46 -39.15 0.62
CA ILE A 20 23.45 -38.37 1.88
C ILE A 20 23.81 -36.89 1.66
N LEU A 21 24.34 -36.53 0.51
CA LEU A 21 24.75 -35.13 0.22
C LEU A 21 23.65 -34.27 -0.41
N ILE A 22 22.51 -34.83 -0.80
CA ILE A 22 21.37 -34.08 -1.36
C ILE A 22 20.35 -33.64 -0.30
N GLY A 23 20.47 -34.19 0.92
CA GLY A 23 19.53 -33.88 2.03
C GLY A 23 19.81 -32.62 2.83
N PHE A 24 20.94 -31.93 2.62
CA PHE A 24 21.34 -30.80 3.47
C PHE A 24 21.28 -29.41 2.81
N VAL A 25 20.77 -29.28 1.60
CA VAL A 25 20.66 -27.97 0.92
C VAL A 25 19.25 -27.35 1.06
N SER A 26 18.33 -27.99 1.76
CA SER A 26 16.92 -27.53 1.82
C SER A 26 16.54 -26.73 3.08
N TYR A 27 17.47 -26.39 3.95
CA TYR A 27 17.17 -25.62 5.17
C TYR A 27 17.86 -24.26 5.17
N GLY A 28 17.53 -23.46 4.19
CA GLY A 28 18.04 -22.08 4.08
C GLY A 28 17.16 -21.14 3.28
N LEU A 29 15.89 -21.50 3.07
CA LEU A 29 14.94 -20.53 2.58
C LEU A 29 14.56 -19.66 3.78
N THR A 30 15.28 -18.54 3.95
CA THR A 30 14.75 -17.43 4.74
C THR A 30 13.31 -17.19 4.27
N PRO A 31 12.32 -17.16 5.16
CA PRO A 31 10.95 -16.87 4.76
C PRO A 31 10.96 -15.57 3.97
N ALA A 32 10.49 -15.64 2.73
CA ALA A 32 10.41 -14.46 1.88
C ALA A 32 9.50 -13.46 2.60
N PHE A 33 10.01 -12.25 2.82
CA PHE A 33 9.19 -11.17 3.35
C PHE A 33 8.04 -10.91 2.39
N ALA A 34 6.81 -11.16 2.81
CA ALA A 34 5.65 -10.83 2.02
C ALA A 34 5.44 -9.30 2.09
N LEU A 35 5.78 -8.60 1.02
CA LEU A 35 5.54 -7.18 0.87
C LEU A 35 4.12 -6.97 0.35
N ASP A 36 3.26 -6.36 1.17
CA ASP A 36 1.93 -5.92 0.76
C ASP A 36 2.01 -4.48 0.24
N GLU A 37 2.42 -4.32 -1.01
CA GLU A 37 2.57 -3.03 -1.64
C GLU A 37 1.22 -2.46 -2.07
N ARG A 38 0.92 -1.24 -1.62
CA ARG A 38 -0.29 -0.49 -1.89
C ARG A 38 0.00 0.69 -2.80
N VAL A 39 -0.81 0.85 -3.83
CA VAL A 39 -0.67 1.97 -4.77
C VAL A 39 -1.59 3.09 -4.35
N ILE A 40 -1.04 4.31 -4.25
CA ILE A 40 -1.77 5.53 -3.91
C ILE A 40 -1.71 6.48 -5.09
N ASP A 41 -2.88 6.87 -5.61
CA ASP A 41 -2.99 7.92 -6.61
C ASP A 41 -3.33 9.25 -5.95
N VAL A 42 -2.87 10.35 -6.52
CA VAL A 42 -3.04 11.68 -5.95
C VAL A 42 -3.75 12.59 -6.95
N VAL A 43 -4.79 13.28 -6.49
CA VAL A 43 -5.51 14.27 -7.28
C VAL A 43 -5.79 15.52 -6.46
N GLU A 44 -5.92 16.65 -7.15
CA GLU A 44 -6.43 17.89 -6.57
C GLU A 44 -7.88 18.11 -7.00
N VAL A 45 -8.67 18.73 -6.12
CA VAL A 45 -10.03 19.16 -6.43
C VAL A 45 -10.20 20.64 -6.13
N THR A 46 -11.05 21.32 -6.91
CA THR A 46 -11.43 22.72 -6.69
C THR A 46 -12.91 22.92 -7.02
N TRP A 47 -13.46 24.08 -6.77
CA TRP A 47 -14.84 24.49 -7.14
C TRP A 47 -14.92 26.00 -7.33
N GLY A 48 -16.02 26.48 -7.87
CA GLY A 48 -16.24 27.92 -8.04
C GLY A 48 -16.17 28.68 -6.70
N GLY A 49 -15.31 29.70 -6.64
CA GLY A 49 -15.09 30.49 -5.41
C GLY A 49 -14.27 29.78 -4.33
N ALA A 50 -13.65 28.65 -4.62
CA ALA A 50 -12.73 28.01 -3.68
C ALA A 50 -11.48 28.86 -3.46
N PRO A 51 -10.92 28.88 -2.22
CA PRO A 51 -9.58 29.43 -2.02
C PRO A 51 -8.54 28.58 -2.78
N ALA A 52 -7.35 29.13 -3.01
CA ALA A 52 -6.25 28.37 -3.58
C ALA A 52 -5.87 27.23 -2.65
N ILE A 53 -5.53 26.07 -3.21
CA ILE A 53 -4.92 24.95 -2.47
C ILE A 53 -3.52 25.41 -2.06
N ARG A 54 -3.15 25.16 -0.81
CA ARG A 54 -1.81 25.47 -0.28
C ARG A 54 -0.85 24.28 -0.33
N GLY A 55 -1.13 23.30 -1.15
CA GLY A 55 -0.31 22.13 -1.36
C GLY A 55 -0.17 21.83 -2.84
N ASP A 56 0.70 20.88 -3.14
CA ASP A 56 0.95 20.39 -4.49
C ASP A 56 0.84 18.86 -4.48
N ALA A 57 0.04 18.32 -5.40
CA ALA A 57 -0.17 16.88 -5.52
C ALA A 57 1.15 16.11 -5.78
N LYS A 58 2.13 16.72 -6.46
CA LYS A 58 3.44 16.10 -6.71
C LYS A 58 4.28 16.06 -5.44
N VAL A 59 4.23 17.12 -4.62
CA VAL A 59 4.89 17.14 -3.30
C VAL A 59 4.27 16.09 -2.38
N VAL A 60 2.95 15.98 -2.35
CA VAL A 60 2.25 14.92 -1.59
C VAL A 60 2.68 13.53 -2.07
N ALA A 61 2.80 13.31 -3.36
CA ALA A 61 3.30 12.05 -3.91
C ALA A 61 4.72 11.71 -3.44
N GLU A 62 5.62 12.70 -3.43
CA GLU A 62 6.97 12.52 -2.91
C GLU A 62 7.00 12.22 -1.40
N VAL A 63 6.16 12.90 -0.62
CA VAL A 63 6.01 12.65 0.82
C VAL A 63 5.50 11.23 1.07
N ILE A 64 4.54 10.75 0.26
CA ILE A 64 4.06 9.36 0.34
C ILE A 64 5.19 8.37 0.09
N ASP A 65 5.96 8.55 -0.97
CA ASP A 65 7.02 7.60 -1.34
C ASP A 65 8.19 7.59 -0.35
N LYS A 66 8.55 8.74 0.20
CA LYS A 66 9.71 8.89 1.09
C LYS A 66 9.35 8.67 2.55
N GLU A 67 8.43 9.45 3.09
CA GLU A 67 8.18 9.53 4.54
C GLU A 67 7.10 8.54 4.97
N VAL A 68 5.91 8.63 4.38
CA VAL A 68 4.78 7.76 4.76
C VAL A 68 5.13 6.29 4.54
N ASN A 69 5.75 5.96 3.42
CA ASN A 69 6.18 4.61 3.12
C ASN A 69 7.25 4.10 4.11
N ALA A 70 8.22 4.95 4.51
CA ALA A 70 9.24 4.58 5.49
C ALA A 70 8.63 4.28 6.85
N ASP A 71 7.73 5.14 7.32
CA ASP A 71 7.05 4.97 8.60
C ASP A 71 6.16 3.71 8.61
N TRP A 72 5.36 3.51 7.57
CA TRP A 72 4.51 2.33 7.48
C TRP A 72 5.32 1.04 7.43
N LYS A 73 6.39 0.97 6.65
CA LYS A 73 7.30 -0.18 6.66
C LYS A 73 7.85 -0.45 8.07
N LYS A 74 8.31 0.59 8.76
CA LYS A 74 8.88 0.47 10.11
C LYS A 74 7.86 -0.07 11.12
N TYR A 75 6.64 0.45 11.10
CA TYR A 75 5.63 0.13 12.12
C TYR A 75 4.73 -1.06 11.78
N THR A 76 4.70 -1.50 10.53
CA THR A 76 3.88 -2.64 10.11
C THR A 76 4.67 -3.92 9.83
N THR A 77 5.99 -3.87 9.93
CA THR A 77 6.80 -5.09 9.82
C THR A 77 6.53 -5.99 11.01
N MET A 78 5.88 -7.10 10.75
CA MET A 78 5.55 -8.14 11.73
C MET A 78 6.17 -9.45 11.31
N VAL A 79 6.71 -10.18 12.25
CA VAL A 79 7.21 -11.54 12.04
C VAL A 79 6.22 -12.49 12.71
N GLY A 80 5.49 -13.25 11.91
CA GLY A 80 4.59 -14.30 12.36
C GLY A 80 5.13 -15.69 12.03
N ASP A 81 4.41 -16.71 12.43
CA ASP A 81 4.76 -18.12 12.17
C ASP A 81 4.77 -18.43 10.65
N ASP A 82 4.04 -17.66 9.86
CA ASP A 82 3.93 -17.76 8.41
C ASP A 82 4.90 -16.84 7.64
N GLY A 83 5.85 -16.20 8.34
CA GLY A 83 6.86 -15.30 7.80
C GLY A 83 6.66 -13.84 8.17
N ALA A 84 7.56 -12.99 7.70
CA ALA A 84 7.47 -11.55 7.91
C ALA A 84 6.56 -10.89 6.86
N ARG A 85 5.70 -9.99 7.31
CA ARG A 85 4.82 -9.17 6.48
C ARG A 85 5.08 -7.70 6.73
N THR A 86 5.05 -6.92 5.67
CA THR A 86 5.26 -5.48 5.73
C THR A 86 4.29 -4.80 4.78
N VAL A 87 3.56 -3.80 5.25
CA VAL A 87 2.78 -2.92 4.38
C VAL A 87 3.69 -1.81 3.87
N SER A 88 3.65 -1.58 2.58
CA SER A 88 4.36 -0.48 1.94
C SER A 88 3.46 0.28 1.00
N PHE A 89 3.79 1.53 0.78
CA PHE A 89 3.09 2.39 -0.17
C PHE A 89 4.03 2.82 -1.29
N LYS A 90 3.45 3.00 -2.46
CA LYS A 90 4.09 3.72 -3.55
C LYS A 90 3.07 4.62 -4.23
N THR A 91 3.52 5.75 -4.73
CA THR A 91 2.71 6.60 -5.59
C THR A 91 2.47 5.94 -6.93
N GLY A 92 1.22 5.97 -7.36
CA GLY A 92 0.80 5.55 -8.69
C GLY A 92 0.80 6.73 -9.66
N LYS A 93 -0.39 7.24 -9.97
CA LYS A 93 -0.55 8.39 -10.86
C LYS A 93 -0.88 9.65 -10.06
N VAL A 94 -0.35 10.77 -10.53
CA VAL A 94 -0.68 12.12 -10.05
C VAL A 94 -1.40 12.85 -11.17
N LEU A 95 -2.52 13.50 -10.89
CA LEU A 95 -3.25 14.28 -11.88
C LEU A 95 -2.66 15.69 -11.97
N ASP A 96 -2.25 16.10 -13.16
CA ASP A 96 -1.57 17.39 -13.35
C ASP A 96 -2.50 18.62 -13.21
N LYS A 97 -3.81 18.43 -13.35
CA LYS A 97 -4.79 19.53 -13.28
C LYS A 97 -5.90 19.20 -12.29
N PRO A 98 -6.29 20.14 -11.42
CA PRO A 98 -7.38 19.93 -10.48
C PRO A 98 -8.68 19.51 -11.16
N ILE A 99 -9.46 18.69 -10.49
CA ILE A 99 -10.82 18.34 -10.87
C ILE A 99 -11.74 19.45 -10.36
N THR A 100 -12.40 20.16 -11.26
CA THR A 100 -13.38 21.18 -10.87
C THR A 100 -14.70 20.51 -10.50
N LEU A 101 -15.12 20.70 -9.27
CA LEU A 101 -16.38 20.21 -8.73
C LEU A 101 -17.52 21.18 -9.01
N VAL A 102 -18.72 20.65 -9.16
CA VAL A 102 -19.95 21.46 -9.36
C VAL A 102 -20.31 22.26 -8.10
N SER A 103 -20.04 21.68 -6.94
CA SER A 103 -20.38 22.30 -5.65
C SER A 103 -19.23 22.19 -4.65
N LYS A 104 -19.27 23.10 -3.66
CA LYS A 104 -18.36 23.08 -2.51
C LYS A 104 -18.54 21.78 -1.73
N MET A 105 -17.41 21.20 -1.31
CA MET A 105 -17.44 20.06 -0.39
C MET A 105 -17.98 20.47 1.00
N ALA A 106 -18.85 19.66 1.58
CA ALA A 106 -19.33 19.87 2.94
C ALA A 106 -18.28 19.43 3.97
N CYS A 107 -18.11 20.24 5.01
CA CYS A 107 -17.13 19.98 6.08
C CYS A 107 -17.68 19.13 7.23
N THR A 108 -18.99 18.92 7.32
CA THR A 108 -19.65 18.26 8.46
C THR A 108 -20.58 17.14 8.01
N GLY A 109 -20.72 16.14 8.86
CA GLY A 109 -21.67 15.04 8.68
C GLY A 109 -21.24 13.99 7.64
N PHE A 110 -22.20 13.16 7.23
CA PHE A 110 -22.06 12.11 6.21
C PHE A 110 -21.70 12.61 4.79
N PRO A 111 -21.90 13.89 4.42
CA PRO A 111 -21.52 14.38 3.09
C PRO A 111 -20.06 14.12 2.69
N ALA A 112 -19.16 13.97 3.67
CA ALA A 112 -17.76 13.61 3.33
C ALA A 112 -17.65 12.20 2.75
N SER A 113 -18.45 11.24 3.22
CA SER A 113 -18.47 9.88 2.65
C SER A 113 -19.10 9.87 1.27
N GLU A 114 -20.19 10.61 1.06
CA GLU A 114 -20.81 10.77 -0.25
C GLU A 114 -19.86 11.44 -1.23
N PHE A 115 -19.15 12.48 -0.79
CA PHE A 115 -18.11 13.13 -1.57
C PHE A 115 -16.99 12.16 -1.95
N MET A 116 -16.45 11.40 -0.97
CA MET A 116 -15.40 10.42 -1.25
C MET A 116 -15.84 9.35 -2.25
N ASN A 117 -17.10 8.92 -2.18
CA ASN A 117 -17.67 7.96 -3.12
C ASN A 117 -17.89 8.56 -4.51
N SER A 118 -18.27 9.83 -4.59
CA SER A 118 -18.53 10.52 -5.88
C SER A 118 -17.25 10.94 -6.58
N ILE A 119 -16.24 11.41 -5.87
CA ILE A 119 -14.99 11.87 -6.47
C ILE A 119 -14.14 10.74 -7.01
N ARG A 120 -14.19 9.57 -6.37
CA ARG A 120 -13.34 8.44 -6.72
C ARG A 120 -13.50 7.96 -8.17
N PRO A 121 -14.69 7.70 -8.71
CA PRO A 121 -14.86 7.32 -10.11
C PRO A 121 -14.36 8.38 -11.07
N GLU A 122 -14.64 9.68 -10.79
CA GLU A 122 -14.20 10.78 -11.66
C GLU A 122 -12.67 10.93 -11.64
N ALA A 123 -12.04 10.81 -10.47
CA ALA A 123 -10.60 10.85 -10.36
C ALA A 123 -9.96 9.73 -11.19
N TYR A 124 -10.42 8.52 -11.07
CA TYR A 124 -9.86 7.40 -11.82
C TYR A 124 -10.15 7.48 -13.32
N ARG A 125 -11.30 7.99 -13.71
CA ARG A 125 -11.59 8.31 -15.10
C ARG A 125 -10.60 9.33 -15.68
N ARG A 126 -10.28 10.39 -14.94
CA ARG A 126 -9.28 11.41 -15.34
C ARG A 126 -7.86 10.85 -15.38
N LEU A 127 -7.52 9.97 -14.47
CA LEU A 127 -6.22 9.28 -14.43
C LEU A 127 -6.08 8.20 -15.52
N GLY A 128 -7.17 7.88 -16.24
CA GLY A 128 -7.18 6.81 -17.23
C GLY A 128 -6.97 5.43 -16.63
N ILE A 129 -7.60 5.18 -15.47
CA ILE A 129 -7.54 3.92 -14.73
C ILE A 129 -8.96 3.34 -14.67
N SER A 130 -9.16 2.18 -15.28
CA SER A 130 -10.46 1.48 -15.32
C SER A 130 -10.66 0.55 -14.12
N ASP A 131 -9.60 -0.12 -13.67
CA ASP A 131 -9.64 -0.97 -12.47
C ASP A 131 -8.86 -0.31 -11.33
N TYR A 132 -9.59 0.15 -10.33
CA TYR A 132 -9.06 0.78 -9.12
C TYR A 132 -9.46 0.04 -7.84
N SER A 133 -9.82 -1.22 -7.94
CA SER A 133 -10.23 -2.06 -6.80
C SER A 133 -9.11 -2.24 -5.75
N ASN A 134 -7.85 -2.18 -6.19
CA ASN A 134 -6.67 -2.33 -5.35
C ASN A 134 -5.84 -1.03 -5.25
N ARG A 135 -6.50 0.12 -5.29
CA ARG A 135 -5.83 1.43 -5.29
C ARG A 135 -6.42 2.35 -4.25
N TYR A 136 -5.58 3.14 -3.63
CA TYR A 136 -5.97 4.21 -2.71
C TYR A 136 -5.95 5.53 -3.45
N LEU A 137 -6.80 6.45 -3.02
CA LEU A 137 -6.88 7.80 -3.58
C LEU A 137 -6.66 8.83 -2.48
N VAL A 138 -5.68 9.68 -2.65
CA VAL A 138 -5.48 10.89 -1.84
C VAL A 138 -5.98 12.07 -2.65
N VAL A 139 -6.90 12.83 -2.07
CA VAL A 139 -7.54 14.00 -2.66
C VAL A 139 -7.10 15.24 -1.89
N LEU A 140 -6.35 16.11 -2.54
CA LEU A 140 -6.08 17.45 -2.01
C LEU A 140 -7.24 18.36 -2.32
N SER A 141 -7.73 19.08 -1.32
CA SER A 141 -8.83 20.03 -1.47
C SER A 141 -8.58 21.32 -0.73
N PRO A 142 -9.14 22.44 -1.18
CA PRO A 142 -9.10 23.70 -0.44
C PRO A 142 -9.74 23.56 0.93
N ARG A 143 -9.19 24.20 1.95
CA ARG A 143 -9.69 24.10 3.34
C ARG A 143 -11.08 24.68 3.54
N ALA A 144 -11.45 25.69 2.82
CA ALA A 144 -12.80 26.26 2.72
C ALA A 144 -13.65 26.29 4.02
N GLY A 145 -13.02 26.51 5.17
CA GLY A 145 -13.67 26.60 6.48
C GLY A 145 -13.81 25.28 7.24
N CYS A 146 -13.28 24.16 6.73
CA CYS A 146 -13.22 22.92 7.48
C CYS A 146 -12.20 23.02 8.63
N ILE A 147 -12.55 22.48 9.81
CA ILE A 147 -11.69 22.52 11.01
C ILE A 147 -10.71 21.34 11.08
N TRP A 148 -10.89 20.34 10.27
CA TRP A 148 -10.04 19.15 10.22
C TRP A 148 -8.99 19.26 9.10
N SER A 149 -7.85 18.59 9.27
CA SER A 149 -6.75 18.60 8.29
C SER A 149 -6.83 17.45 7.30
N GLY A 150 -7.44 16.35 7.71
CA GLY A 150 -7.65 15.19 6.86
C GLY A 150 -8.92 14.44 7.25
N ARG A 151 -9.38 13.59 6.35
CA ARG A 151 -10.49 12.67 6.57
C ARG A 151 -10.36 11.47 5.67
N ALA A 152 -10.66 10.29 6.18
CA ALA A 152 -10.60 9.06 5.40
C ALA A 152 -11.90 8.26 5.47
N GLN A 153 -12.09 7.45 4.46
CA GLN A 153 -13.08 6.39 4.46
C GLN A 153 -12.64 5.30 5.44
N LEU A 154 -13.46 4.99 6.44
CA LEU A 154 -13.14 3.92 7.37
C LEU A 154 -13.20 2.56 6.64
N GLY A 155 -12.12 1.85 6.69
CA GLY A 155 -11.97 0.55 6.06
C GLY A 155 -11.86 -0.59 7.07
N SER A 156 -11.09 -1.59 6.69
CA SER A 156 -10.75 -2.75 7.53
C SER A 156 -9.31 -3.20 7.21
N PRO A 157 -8.68 -4.04 8.04
CA PRO A 157 -7.35 -4.58 7.75
C PRO A 157 -7.25 -5.34 6.41
N LYS A 158 -8.40 -5.78 5.88
CA LYS A 158 -8.50 -6.48 4.58
C LYS A 158 -8.78 -5.54 3.41
N SER A 159 -9.03 -4.26 3.66
CA SER A 159 -9.32 -3.28 2.60
C SER A 159 -8.12 -3.14 1.68
N LYS A 160 -8.36 -3.26 0.38
CA LYS A 160 -7.35 -3.10 -0.68
C LYS A 160 -7.41 -1.72 -1.33
N SER A 161 -8.37 -0.90 -0.92
CA SER A 161 -8.63 0.41 -1.48
C SER A 161 -9.28 1.33 -0.45
N GLY A 162 -9.15 2.64 -0.66
CA GLY A 162 -9.76 3.65 0.20
C GLY A 162 -9.58 5.05 -0.38
N THR A 163 -10.25 6.02 0.20
CA THR A 163 -10.13 7.43 -0.18
C THR A 163 -9.81 8.26 1.05
N VAL A 164 -8.83 9.12 0.90
CA VAL A 164 -8.39 10.11 1.90
C VAL A 164 -8.57 11.49 1.31
N ILE A 165 -9.10 12.43 2.08
CA ILE A 165 -9.18 13.85 1.74
C ILE A 165 -8.23 14.61 2.66
N MET A 166 -7.40 15.46 2.06
CA MET A 166 -6.48 16.33 2.75
C MET A 166 -6.84 17.78 2.48
N HIS A 167 -6.78 18.63 3.50
CA HIS A 167 -6.97 20.07 3.35
C HIS A 167 -5.64 20.80 3.49
N ASP A 168 -5.14 21.36 2.40
CA ASP A 168 -3.94 22.19 2.37
C ASP A 168 -2.75 21.59 3.14
N SER A 169 -2.57 20.25 3.10
CA SER A 169 -1.58 19.59 3.94
C SER A 169 -0.73 18.62 3.11
N GLU A 170 0.57 18.79 3.23
CA GLU A 170 1.59 17.87 2.74
C GLU A 170 2.23 17.09 3.91
N SER A 171 1.62 17.14 5.09
CA SER A 171 2.16 16.49 6.30
C SER A 171 2.10 14.98 6.19
N SER A 172 3.26 14.33 6.22
CA SER A 172 3.38 12.86 6.24
C SER A 172 2.61 12.24 7.40
N PHE A 173 2.62 12.90 8.58
CA PHE A 173 1.88 12.44 9.75
C PHE A 173 0.36 12.40 9.49
N VAL A 174 -0.21 13.46 8.91
CA VAL A 174 -1.64 13.50 8.62
C VAL A 174 -2.00 12.48 7.55
N ILE A 175 -1.21 12.37 6.49
CA ILE A 175 -1.42 11.37 5.43
C ILE A 175 -1.37 9.96 6.01
N ALA A 176 -0.36 9.63 6.81
CA ALA A 176 -0.21 8.33 7.45
C ALA A 176 -1.37 8.01 8.39
N HIS A 177 -1.85 9.01 9.17
CA HIS A 177 -2.98 8.89 10.07
C HIS A 177 -4.27 8.56 9.29
N GLU A 178 -4.57 9.32 8.26
CA GLU A 178 -5.77 9.11 7.44
C GLU A 178 -5.74 7.78 6.67
N LEU A 179 -4.57 7.39 6.18
CA LEU A 179 -4.39 6.05 5.61
C LEU A 179 -4.69 4.96 6.65
N GLY A 180 -4.32 5.16 7.92
CA GLY A 180 -4.65 4.25 9.01
C GLY A 180 -6.14 3.97 9.13
N HIS A 181 -6.98 4.98 8.97
CA HIS A 181 -8.43 4.80 8.94
C HIS A 181 -8.90 3.91 7.80
N THR A 182 -8.27 3.96 6.65
CA THR A 182 -8.60 3.07 5.52
C THR A 182 -8.29 1.60 5.80
N PHE A 183 -7.45 1.30 6.80
CA PHE A 183 -7.19 -0.04 7.31
C PHE A 183 -8.04 -0.40 8.54
N GLY A 184 -8.96 0.46 8.94
CA GLY A 184 -9.85 0.23 10.08
C GLY A 184 -9.28 0.66 11.43
N LEU A 185 -8.17 1.40 11.46
CA LEU A 185 -7.68 1.98 12.70
C LEU A 185 -8.60 3.13 13.12
N GLY A 186 -9.18 3.03 14.29
CA GLY A 186 -9.97 4.09 14.92
C GLY A 186 -9.10 5.07 15.68
N HIS A 187 -9.71 6.18 16.13
CA HIS A 187 -9.08 7.01 17.15
C HIS A 187 -9.09 6.25 18.48
N SER A 188 -7.96 6.30 19.22
CA SER A 188 -7.96 5.81 20.60
C SER A 188 -8.85 6.71 21.45
N ASN A 189 -9.83 6.12 22.10
CA ASN A 189 -10.58 6.80 23.15
C ASN A 189 -9.76 6.70 24.45
N PHE A 190 -9.07 7.78 24.80
CA PHE A 190 -8.46 7.96 26.12
C PHE A 190 -9.40 8.74 27.02
#